data_b7f023215159a510e4287090224a6f9e
#
_entry.id   b7f023215159a510e4287090224a6f9e
#
_cell.length_a   1.000
_cell.length_b   1.000
_cell.length_c   1.000
_cell.angle_alpha   90.00
_cell.angle_beta   90.00
_cell.angle_gamma   90.00
#
_symmetry.space_group_name_H-M   'P 1'
#
loop_
_entity.id
_entity.type
_entity.pdbx_description
1 polymer ?
#
loop_
_entity_poly.entity_id
_entity_poly.type
_entity_poly.pdbx_seq_one_letter_code
_entity_poly.pdbx_strand_id
1 'polypeptide(L)'
;MTEHTQGRDGPEQEEFAAHIADQIESFLLSLRAIAREGNGAQAVSLLLLEISQVLLAGARMGAQLDFVPREVFQPDVGPEADIDEMRLRLARMLDSVDTYSFVFDPYLPEVVQSQLSDDLTSIATDLDNGLRHYKRGDVAEALWWWQFSYVNNWGNLAGAALNALLTVVAHDRFDTDIEETVEAAAVTSEILGEPST
;
A
#
# COMPACT_ATOMS: atom_id res chain seq x y z
N MET A 1 -1.19 -45.77 -1.54
CA MET A 1 -1.06 -45.08 -2.85
C MET A 1 -1.13 -43.59 -2.53
N THR A 2 0.03 -43.03 -2.19
CA THR A 2 0.20 -41.62 -1.86
C THR A 2 0.58 -40.92 -3.16
N GLU A 3 -0.40 -40.25 -3.77
CA GLU A 3 -0.12 -39.29 -4.84
C GLU A 3 0.71 -38.14 -4.24
N HIS A 4 1.97 -38.13 -4.59
CA HIS A 4 2.80 -36.95 -4.48
C HIS A 4 2.19 -35.91 -5.43
N THR A 5 1.53 -34.92 -4.85
CA THR A 5 1.23 -33.67 -5.54
C THR A 5 2.57 -33.00 -5.81
N GLN A 6 3.12 -33.26 -7.01
CA GLN A 6 4.26 -32.48 -7.53
C GLN A 6 3.81 -31.00 -7.53
N GLY A 7 4.56 -30.18 -6.79
CA GLY A 7 4.35 -28.76 -6.74
C GLY A 7 4.31 -28.18 -8.16
N ARG A 8 3.53 -27.13 -8.33
CA ARG A 8 3.46 -26.30 -9.53
C ARG A 8 4.81 -25.61 -9.82
N ASP A 9 5.89 -26.39 -9.94
CA ASP A 9 7.19 -25.93 -10.40
C ASP A 9 7.18 -25.98 -11.93
N GLY A 10 6.62 -24.94 -12.56
CA GLY A 10 6.50 -24.91 -14.00
C GLY A 10 6.49 -23.48 -14.57
N PRO A 11 6.51 -23.33 -15.89
CA PRO A 11 6.49 -22.03 -16.57
C PRO A 11 5.40 -21.09 -16.10
N GLU A 12 4.24 -21.62 -15.68
CA GLU A 12 3.11 -20.82 -15.14
C GLU A 12 3.45 -20.13 -13.82
N GLN A 13 4.20 -20.77 -12.93
CA GLN A 13 4.62 -20.18 -11.66
C GLN A 13 5.69 -19.12 -11.89
N GLU A 14 6.61 -19.34 -12.81
CA GLU A 14 7.62 -18.34 -13.19
C GLU A 14 6.98 -17.10 -13.82
N GLU A 15 6.01 -17.28 -14.71
CA GLU A 15 5.23 -16.19 -15.31
C GLU A 15 4.44 -15.41 -14.26
N PHE A 16 3.77 -16.14 -13.35
CA PHE A 16 3.07 -15.51 -12.22
C PHE A 16 4.02 -14.70 -11.34
N ALA A 17 5.16 -15.28 -10.96
CA ALA A 17 6.16 -14.60 -10.14
C ALA A 17 6.73 -13.36 -10.83
N ALA A 18 7.00 -13.43 -12.13
CA ALA A 18 7.46 -12.28 -12.91
C ALA A 18 6.43 -11.14 -12.90
N HIS A 19 5.16 -11.47 -13.09
CA HIS A 19 4.09 -10.47 -13.06
C HIS A 19 3.93 -9.81 -11.66
N ILE A 20 4.03 -10.60 -10.59
CA ILE A 20 4.01 -10.05 -9.21
C ILE A 20 5.24 -9.19 -8.96
N ALA A 21 6.42 -9.64 -9.38
CA ALA A 21 7.67 -8.88 -9.23
C ALA A 21 7.61 -7.51 -9.93
N ASP A 22 7.08 -7.46 -11.15
CA ASP A 22 6.89 -6.21 -11.91
C ASP A 22 5.96 -5.23 -11.18
N GLN A 23 4.86 -5.73 -10.62
CA GLN A 23 3.92 -4.90 -9.85
C GLN A 23 4.56 -4.36 -8.57
N ILE A 24 5.29 -5.20 -7.85
CA ILE A 24 6.01 -4.80 -6.63
C ILE A 24 7.13 -3.79 -6.95
N GLU A 25 7.91 -4.03 -7.99
CA GLU A 25 8.97 -3.09 -8.38
C GLU A 25 8.39 -1.73 -8.79
N SER A 26 7.29 -1.72 -9.53
CA SER A 26 6.56 -0.50 -9.88
C SER A 26 6.09 0.25 -8.63
N PHE A 27 5.46 -0.43 -7.67
CA PHE A 27 5.05 0.17 -6.40
C PHE A 27 6.22 0.81 -5.64
N LEU A 28 7.33 0.07 -5.48
CA LEU A 28 8.51 0.55 -4.76
C LEU A 28 9.14 1.79 -5.43
N LEU A 29 9.17 1.83 -6.76
CA LEU A 29 9.66 2.98 -7.52
C LEU A 29 8.72 4.18 -7.37
N SER A 30 7.42 3.97 -7.51
CA SER A 30 6.40 5.01 -7.35
C SER A 30 6.42 5.59 -5.95
N LEU A 31 6.46 4.76 -4.91
CA LEU A 31 6.50 5.22 -3.52
C LEU A 31 7.73 6.09 -3.24
N ARG A 32 8.91 5.70 -3.74
CA ARG A 32 10.13 6.49 -3.63
C ARG A 32 10.02 7.83 -4.39
N ALA A 33 9.40 7.84 -5.56
CA ALA A 33 9.19 9.06 -6.33
C ALA A 33 8.21 10.01 -5.62
N ILE A 34 7.08 9.48 -5.12
CA ILE A 34 6.09 10.25 -4.35
C ILE A 34 6.74 10.86 -3.10
N ALA A 35 7.53 10.09 -2.35
CA ALA A 35 8.22 10.58 -1.17
C ALA A 35 9.21 11.71 -1.46
N ARG A 36 9.83 11.73 -2.66
CA ARG A 36 10.79 12.77 -3.07
C ARG A 36 10.14 14.02 -3.64
N GLU A 37 9.09 13.87 -4.42
CA GLU A 37 8.57 14.89 -5.33
C GLU A 37 7.09 15.21 -5.08
N GLY A 38 6.40 14.38 -4.27
CA GLY A 38 4.99 14.54 -3.99
C GLY A 38 4.67 15.82 -3.22
N ASN A 39 3.54 16.41 -3.54
CA ASN A 39 2.99 17.54 -2.82
C ASN A 39 1.48 17.38 -2.60
N GLY A 40 1.03 17.67 -1.37
CA GLY A 40 -0.38 17.83 -0.99
C GLY A 40 -1.33 16.75 -1.51
N ALA A 41 -2.53 17.15 -1.90
CA ALA A 41 -3.62 16.27 -2.31
C ALA A 41 -3.29 15.36 -3.50
N GLN A 42 -2.43 15.80 -4.43
CA GLN A 42 -1.99 14.97 -5.55
C GLN A 42 -1.19 13.76 -5.08
N ALA A 43 -0.31 13.93 -4.09
CA ALA A 43 0.48 12.83 -3.52
C ALA A 43 -0.42 11.80 -2.83
N VAL A 44 -1.42 12.25 -2.07
CA VAL A 44 -2.41 11.36 -1.42
C VAL A 44 -3.18 10.54 -2.47
N SER A 45 -3.61 11.17 -3.57
CA SER A 45 -4.30 10.47 -4.66
C SER A 45 -3.42 9.44 -5.36
N LEU A 46 -2.12 9.73 -5.53
CA LEU A 46 -1.16 8.77 -6.08
C LEU A 46 -0.88 7.62 -5.11
N LEU A 47 -0.73 7.89 -3.82
CA LEU A 47 -0.59 6.84 -2.81
C LEU A 47 -1.81 5.91 -2.77
N LEU A 48 -3.03 6.47 -2.87
CA LEU A 48 -4.25 5.70 -2.96
C LEU A 48 -4.23 4.74 -4.17
N LEU A 49 -3.79 5.22 -5.33
CA LEU A 49 -3.65 4.39 -6.54
C LEU A 49 -2.64 3.26 -6.34
N GLU A 50 -1.46 3.58 -5.84
CA GLU A 50 -0.37 2.61 -5.65
C GLU A 50 -0.74 1.52 -4.62
N ILE A 51 -1.36 1.90 -3.49
CA ILE A 51 -1.85 0.94 -2.50
C ILE A 51 -2.93 0.04 -3.08
N SER A 52 -3.85 0.58 -3.90
CA SER A 52 -4.88 -0.22 -4.56
C SER A 52 -4.28 -1.29 -5.47
N GLN A 53 -3.23 -0.95 -6.22
CA GLN A 53 -2.57 -1.87 -7.14
C GLN A 53 -1.80 -2.98 -6.40
N VAL A 54 -1.06 -2.63 -5.35
CA VAL A 54 -0.30 -3.62 -4.59
C VAL A 54 -1.21 -4.54 -3.78
N LEU A 55 -2.35 -4.06 -3.28
CA LEU A 55 -3.37 -4.91 -2.66
C LEU A 55 -3.96 -5.92 -3.65
N LEU A 56 -4.15 -5.53 -4.91
CA LEU A 56 -4.59 -6.49 -5.95
C LEU A 56 -3.53 -7.57 -6.19
N ALA A 57 -2.25 -7.24 -6.18
CA ALA A 57 -1.16 -8.22 -6.26
C ALA A 57 -1.19 -9.17 -5.06
N GLY A 58 -1.34 -8.63 -3.84
CA GLY A 58 -1.48 -9.41 -2.61
C GLY A 58 -2.67 -10.36 -2.64
N ALA A 59 -3.85 -9.87 -3.05
CA ALA A 59 -5.06 -10.68 -3.16
C ALA A 59 -4.89 -11.83 -4.17
N ARG A 60 -4.18 -11.63 -5.27
CA ARG A 60 -3.86 -12.70 -6.23
C ARG A 60 -2.98 -13.78 -5.62
N MET A 61 -1.99 -13.41 -4.80
CA MET A 61 -1.16 -14.36 -4.07
C MET A 61 -1.95 -15.08 -2.98
N GLY A 62 -2.76 -14.35 -2.20
CA GLY A 62 -3.61 -14.91 -1.16
C GLY A 62 -4.69 -15.87 -1.67
N ALA A 63 -5.11 -15.76 -2.94
CA ALA A 63 -6.04 -16.67 -3.57
C ALA A 63 -5.38 -17.98 -4.09
N GLN A 64 -4.05 -18.06 -4.10
CA GLN A 64 -3.32 -19.27 -4.46
C GLN A 64 -3.20 -20.22 -3.27
N LEU A 65 -2.87 -21.49 -3.56
CA LEU A 65 -2.38 -22.40 -2.53
C LEU A 65 -1.06 -21.86 -1.96
N ASP A 66 -0.75 -22.26 -0.72
CA ASP A 66 0.45 -21.80 -0.05
C ASP A 66 1.70 -22.15 -0.86
N PHE A 67 2.50 -21.16 -1.16
CA PHE A 67 3.83 -21.37 -1.73
C PHE A 67 4.73 -21.95 -0.66
N VAL A 68 5.58 -22.87 -1.07
CA VAL A 68 6.52 -23.55 -0.18
C VAL A 68 7.94 -23.14 -0.58
N PRO A 69 8.74 -22.58 0.34
CA PRO A 69 10.11 -22.23 0.06
C PRO A 69 10.94 -23.51 -0.12
N ARG A 70 12.02 -23.45 -0.90
CA ARG A 70 12.93 -24.58 -1.11
C ARG A 70 13.81 -24.83 0.12
N GLU A 71 14.17 -23.76 0.80
CA GLU A 71 15.05 -23.80 1.97
C GLU A 71 14.25 -23.68 3.27
N VAL A 72 14.63 -24.48 4.28
CA VAL A 72 14.02 -24.43 5.63
C VAL A 72 14.30 -23.07 6.30
N PHE A 73 15.48 -22.53 6.07
CA PHE A 73 15.87 -21.20 6.49
C PHE A 73 16.01 -20.32 5.26
N GLN A 74 15.32 -19.18 5.27
CA GLN A 74 15.40 -18.24 4.15
C GLN A 74 16.86 -17.82 3.89
N PRO A 75 17.32 -17.83 2.63
CA PRO A 75 18.65 -17.34 2.30
C PRO A 75 18.80 -15.87 2.69
N ASP A 76 19.97 -15.51 3.22
CA ASP A 76 20.28 -14.11 3.50
C ASP A 76 20.38 -13.33 2.18
N VAL A 77 19.50 -12.35 2.00
CA VAL A 77 19.44 -11.47 0.81
C VAL A 77 20.18 -10.13 1.03
N GLY A 78 20.90 -10.02 2.13
CA GLY A 78 21.65 -8.83 2.50
C GLY A 78 20.88 -7.89 3.43
N PRO A 79 21.51 -6.78 3.84
CA PRO A 79 20.92 -5.84 4.79
C PRO A 79 19.64 -5.23 4.23
N GLU A 80 18.70 -4.93 5.12
CA GLU A 80 17.49 -4.20 4.76
C GLU A 80 17.83 -2.84 4.15
N ALA A 81 16.93 -2.36 3.28
CA ALA A 81 17.07 -1.05 2.71
C ALA A 81 16.93 0.02 3.81
N ASP A 82 17.77 1.06 3.75
CA ASP A 82 17.58 2.23 4.61
C ASP A 82 16.34 3.00 4.13
N ILE A 83 15.27 2.86 4.88
CA ILE A 83 13.97 3.48 4.60
C ILE A 83 13.69 4.71 5.46
N ASP A 84 14.55 5.05 6.41
CA ASP A 84 14.33 6.13 7.37
C ASP A 84 14.12 7.49 6.68
N GLU A 85 14.93 7.78 5.67
CA GLU A 85 14.76 9.02 4.92
C GLU A 85 13.43 9.06 4.17
N MET A 86 13.01 7.96 3.55
CA MET A 86 11.73 7.86 2.85
C MET A 86 10.57 8.04 3.83
N ARG A 87 10.60 7.38 4.97
CA ARG A 87 9.62 7.50 6.05
C ARG A 87 9.46 8.95 6.52
N LEU A 88 10.57 9.63 6.81
CA LEU A 88 10.55 11.03 7.25
C LEU A 88 10.03 12.00 6.18
N ARG A 89 10.25 11.69 4.91
CA ARG A 89 9.71 12.49 3.80
C ARG A 89 8.21 12.29 3.67
N LEU A 90 7.73 11.04 3.74
CA LEU A 90 6.29 10.72 3.75
C LEU A 90 5.58 11.37 4.93
N ALA A 91 6.12 11.25 6.15
CA ALA A 91 5.55 11.88 7.34
C ALA A 91 5.39 13.40 7.19
N ARG A 92 6.42 14.08 6.66
CA ARG A 92 6.34 15.52 6.41
C ARG A 92 5.35 15.90 5.30
N MET A 93 5.22 15.08 4.28
CA MET A 93 4.30 15.31 3.17
C MET A 93 2.84 15.09 3.58
N LEU A 94 2.58 14.05 4.39
CA LEU A 94 1.25 13.70 4.88
C LEU A 94 0.81 14.59 6.04
N ASP A 95 1.76 15.12 6.83
CA ASP A 95 1.54 16.09 7.92
C ASP A 95 0.35 15.70 8.82
N SER A 96 -0.70 16.47 8.81
CA SER A 96 -1.88 16.27 9.67
C SER A 96 -2.68 15.00 9.36
N VAL A 97 -2.56 14.44 8.16
CA VAL A 97 -3.27 13.22 7.75
C VAL A 97 -2.42 11.95 7.93
N ASP A 98 -1.18 12.07 8.41
CA ASP A 98 -0.30 10.94 8.63
C ASP A 98 -0.81 10.00 9.73
N THR A 99 -1.34 10.56 10.82
CA THR A 99 -1.87 9.76 11.94
C THR A 99 -3.33 9.39 11.69
N TYR A 100 -3.63 8.10 11.77
CA TYR A 100 -4.98 7.57 11.60
C TYR A 100 -5.28 6.45 12.58
N SER A 101 -6.53 5.97 12.62
CA SER A 101 -6.97 4.88 13.48
C SER A 101 -7.71 3.81 12.69
N PHE A 102 -7.51 2.56 13.03
CA PHE A 102 -8.20 1.43 12.40
C PHE A 102 -8.40 0.27 13.38
N VAL A 103 -9.21 -0.71 13.00
CA VAL A 103 -9.36 -1.99 13.70
C VAL A 103 -8.57 -3.04 12.96
N PHE A 104 -7.54 -3.58 13.61
CA PHE A 104 -6.65 -4.57 13.00
C PHE A 104 -7.32 -5.93 12.86
N ASP A 105 -7.99 -6.41 13.94
CA ASP A 105 -8.66 -7.71 13.98
C ASP A 105 -10.16 -7.52 14.27
N PRO A 106 -11.06 -7.87 13.33
CA PRO A 106 -12.49 -7.74 13.54
C PRO A 106 -13.04 -8.66 14.65
N TYR A 107 -12.31 -9.71 15.02
CA TYR A 107 -12.66 -10.57 16.16
C TYR A 107 -12.25 -9.98 17.51
N LEU A 108 -11.28 -9.06 17.50
CA LEU A 108 -10.83 -8.29 18.65
C LEU A 108 -10.90 -6.80 18.26
N PRO A 109 -12.08 -6.17 18.28
CA PRO A 109 -12.32 -4.86 17.68
C PRO A 109 -11.74 -3.71 18.53
N GLU A 110 -10.45 -3.75 18.78
CA GLU A 110 -9.70 -2.67 19.41
C GLU A 110 -9.25 -1.66 18.36
N VAL A 111 -9.45 -0.37 18.68
CA VAL A 111 -8.98 0.71 17.82
C VAL A 111 -7.47 0.92 18.05
N VAL A 112 -6.70 0.77 17.00
CA VAL A 112 -5.24 0.96 16.98
C VAL A 112 -4.93 2.27 16.28
N GLN A 113 -4.00 3.07 16.82
CA GLN A 113 -3.44 4.22 16.12
C GLN A 113 -2.21 3.82 15.35
N SER A 114 -2.07 4.33 14.14
CA SER A 114 -0.91 4.13 13.27
C SER A 114 -0.55 5.41 12.51
N GLN A 115 0.56 5.35 11.79
CA GLN A 115 1.00 6.42 10.89
C GLN A 115 1.12 5.85 9.46
N LEU A 116 0.52 6.55 8.49
CA LEU A 116 0.62 6.17 7.07
C LEU A 116 2.07 6.06 6.61
N SER A 117 2.93 6.96 7.06
CA SER A 117 4.37 6.93 6.76
C SER A 117 5.07 5.68 7.25
N ASP A 118 4.73 5.21 8.46
CA ASP A 118 5.29 3.98 9.04
C ASP A 118 4.75 2.75 8.32
N ASP A 119 3.44 2.70 8.05
CA ASP A 119 2.80 1.57 7.38
C ASP A 119 3.29 1.41 5.94
N LEU A 120 3.36 2.51 5.17
CA LEU A 120 3.86 2.51 3.79
C LEU A 120 5.31 2.02 3.71
N THR A 121 6.15 2.39 4.67
CA THR A 121 7.54 1.93 4.71
C THR A 121 7.68 0.49 5.19
N SER A 122 6.84 0.04 6.11
CA SER A 122 6.76 -1.38 6.51
C SER A 122 6.35 -2.26 5.33
N ILE A 123 5.31 -1.87 4.59
CA ILE A 123 4.89 -2.54 3.35
C ILE A 123 6.06 -2.61 2.35
N ALA A 124 6.74 -1.48 2.13
CA ALA A 124 7.87 -1.42 1.21
C ALA A 124 9.02 -2.36 1.62
N THR A 125 9.29 -2.49 2.92
CA THR A 125 10.33 -3.39 3.44
C THR A 125 10.01 -4.85 3.16
N ASP A 126 8.78 -5.28 3.43
CA ASP A 126 8.34 -6.65 3.17
C ASP A 126 8.40 -6.99 1.67
N LEU A 127 7.95 -6.06 0.83
CA LEU A 127 7.94 -6.24 -0.62
C LEU A 127 9.35 -6.25 -1.20
N ASP A 128 10.24 -5.37 -0.74
CA ASP A 128 11.64 -5.30 -1.19
C ASP A 128 12.42 -6.57 -0.80
N ASN A 129 12.15 -7.14 0.36
CA ASN A 129 12.79 -8.39 0.78
C ASN A 129 12.48 -9.54 -0.20
N GLY A 130 11.21 -9.75 -0.54
CA GLY A 130 10.82 -10.74 -1.54
C GLY A 130 11.38 -10.43 -2.94
N LEU A 131 11.44 -9.13 -3.33
CA LEU A 131 12.02 -8.71 -4.61
C LEU A 131 13.52 -9.03 -4.70
N ARG A 132 14.24 -8.93 -3.59
CA ARG A 132 15.66 -9.32 -3.52
C ARG A 132 15.85 -10.83 -3.73
N HIS A 133 14.99 -11.68 -3.14
CA HIS A 133 14.96 -13.11 -3.43
C HIS A 133 14.72 -13.37 -4.93
N TYR A 134 13.70 -12.72 -5.48
CA TYR A 134 13.38 -12.87 -6.91
C TYR A 134 14.54 -12.49 -7.83
N LYS A 135 15.19 -11.35 -7.58
CA LYS A 135 16.34 -10.87 -8.36
C LYS A 135 17.57 -11.79 -8.28
N ARG A 136 17.67 -12.62 -7.25
CA ARG A 136 18.71 -13.66 -7.13
C ARG A 136 18.34 -14.97 -7.84
N GLY A 137 17.12 -15.09 -8.35
CA GLY A 137 16.61 -16.30 -8.96
C GLY A 137 15.93 -17.26 -7.98
N ASP A 138 15.77 -16.87 -6.71
CA ASP A 138 15.12 -17.64 -5.65
C ASP A 138 13.61 -17.44 -5.72
N VAL A 139 12.97 -17.88 -6.83
CA VAL A 139 11.56 -17.58 -7.16
C VAL A 139 10.59 -18.17 -6.13
N ALA A 140 10.85 -19.39 -5.65
CA ALA A 140 9.98 -20.03 -4.66
C ALA A 140 10.00 -19.29 -3.32
N GLU A 141 11.18 -18.85 -2.89
CA GLU A 141 11.40 -18.05 -1.68
C GLU A 141 10.72 -16.68 -1.80
N ALA A 142 10.83 -16.04 -2.96
CA ALA A 142 10.17 -14.75 -3.22
C ALA A 142 8.64 -14.85 -3.11
N LEU A 143 8.03 -15.82 -3.79
CA LEU A 143 6.58 -16.04 -3.75
C LEU A 143 6.11 -16.39 -2.34
N TRP A 144 6.84 -17.27 -1.64
CA TRP A 144 6.53 -17.60 -0.26
C TRP A 144 6.60 -16.38 0.64
N TRP A 145 7.68 -15.58 0.55
CA TRP A 145 7.84 -14.40 1.38
C TRP A 145 6.73 -13.37 1.15
N TRP A 146 6.41 -13.07 -0.09
CA TRP A 146 5.36 -12.11 -0.42
C TRP A 146 3.98 -12.58 0.04
N GLN A 147 3.64 -13.87 -0.14
CA GLN A 147 2.37 -14.42 0.33
C GLN A 147 2.32 -14.46 1.85
N PHE A 148 3.37 -14.93 2.51
CA PHE A 148 3.45 -15.01 3.96
C PHE A 148 3.33 -13.63 4.61
N SER A 149 4.11 -12.65 4.15
CA SER A 149 4.07 -11.29 4.68
C SER A 149 2.76 -10.57 4.34
N TYR A 150 2.13 -10.86 3.19
CA TYR A 150 0.79 -10.37 2.87
C TYR A 150 -0.23 -10.76 3.92
N VAL A 151 -0.30 -12.04 4.24
CA VAL A 151 -1.30 -12.57 5.18
C VAL A 151 -1.02 -12.12 6.61
N ASN A 152 0.25 -12.03 7.02
CA ASN A 152 0.63 -11.78 8.41
C ASN A 152 0.88 -10.32 8.76
N ASN A 153 1.16 -9.46 7.78
CA ASN A 153 1.54 -8.07 8.03
C ASN A 153 0.98 -7.11 6.99
N TRP A 154 1.64 -7.00 5.82
CA TRP A 154 1.43 -5.86 4.94
C TRP A 154 0.04 -5.80 4.29
N GLY A 155 -0.67 -6.92 4.17
CA GLY A 155 -2.04 -6.91 3.65
C GLY A 155 -3.00 -6.13 4.55
N ASN A 156 -2.89 -6.28 5.86
CA ASN A 156 -3.69 -5.52 6.82
C ASN A 156 -3.32 -4.05 6.84
N LEU A 157 -2.01 -3.73 6.85
CA LEU A 157 -1.53 -2.35 6.82
C LEU A 157 -1.97 -1.64 5.54
N ALA A 158 -1.83 -2.30 4.39
CA ALA A 158 -2.26 -1.76 3.11
C ALA A 158 -3.78 -1.54 3.03
N GLY A 159 -4.58 -2.45 3.60
CA GLY A 159 -6.04 -2.29 3.70
C GLY A 159 -6.44 -1.12 4.59
N ALA A 160 -5.77 -0.93 5.72
CA ALA A 160 -5.98 0.19 6.62
C ALA A 160 -5.56 1.52 5.97
N ALA A 161 -4.38 1.56 5.36
CA ALA A 161 -3.89 2.73 4.62
C ALA A 161 -4.81 3.09 3.44
N LEU A 162 -5.31 2.11 2.70
CA LEU A 162 -6.28 2.33 1.61
C LEU A 162 -7.51 3.08 2.11
N ASN A 163 -8.10 2.63 3.22
CA ASN A 163 -9.29 3.26 3.79
C ASN A 163 -8.99 4.68 4.27
N ALA A 164 -7.85 4.91 4.92
CA ALA A 164 -7.46 6.24 5.38
C ALA A 164 -7.25 7.21 4.20
N LEU A 165 -6.47 6.81 3.19
CA LEU A 165 -6.21 7.63 2.00
C LEU A 165 -7.49 7.94 1.21
N LEU A 166 -8.39 6.94 1.07
CA LEU A 166 -9.69 7.15 0.41
C LEU A 166 -10.53 8.19 1.16
N THR A 167 -10.51 8.16 2.49
CA THR A 167 -11.24 9.12 3.32
C THR A 167 -10.69 10.53 3.12
N VAL A 168 -9.36 10.71 3.10
CA VAL A 168 -8.75 12.02 2.84
C VAL A 168 -9.15 12.56 1.46
N VAL A 169 -9.04 11.73 0.41
CA VAL A 169 -9.44 12.11 -0.95
C VAL A 169 -10.94 12.50 -1.03
N ALA A 170 -11.78 11.78 -0.27
CA ALA A 170 -13.21 12.11 -0.23
C ALA A 170 -13.47 13.46 0.43
N HIS A 171 -12.84 13.75 1.56
CA HIS A 171 -12.95 15.04 2.24
C HIS A 171 -12.48 16.19 1.36
N ASP A 172 -11.30 16.08 0.77
CA ASP A 172 -10.76 17.11 -0.12
C ASP A 172 -11.72 17.47 -1.26
N ARG A 173 -12.40 16.49 -1.84
CA ARG A 173 -13.35 16.73 -2.94
C ARG A 173 -14.65 17.34 -2.47
N PHE A 174 -15.22 16.81 -1.38
CA PHE A 174 -16.52 17.29 -0.89
C PHE A 174 -16.41 18.65 -0.21
N ASP A 175 -15.33 18.94 0.50
CA ASP A 175 -15.13 20.24 1.14
C ASP A 175 -14.92 21.33 0.09
N THR A 176 -14.18 21.06 -0.99
CA THR A 176 -14.01 21.99 -2.11
C THR A 176 -15.35 22.29 -2.80
N ASP A 177 -16.19 21.29 -3.05
CA ASP A 177 -17.51 21.48 -3.68
C ASP A 177 -18.45 22.32 -2.79
N ILE A 178 -18.38 22.16 -1.46
CA ILE A 178 -19.17 22.94 -0.51
C ILE A 178 -18.69 24.39 -0.47
N GLU A 179 -17.39 24.63 -0.40
CA GLU A 179 -16.83 25.99 -0.38
C GLU A 179 -17.15 26.74 -1.67
N GLU A 180 -16.98 26.12 -2.84
CA GLU A 180 -17.35 26.73 -4.14
C GLU A 180 -18.84 27.05 -4.21
N THR A 181 -19.70 26.20 -3.68
CA THR A 181 -21.15 26.40 -3.66
C THR A 181 -21.53 27.55 -2.73
N VAL A 182 -20.91 27.66 -1.56
CA VAL A 182 -21.14 28.74 -0.58
C VAL A 182 -20.64 30.06 -1.12
N GLU A 183 -19.46 30.10 -1.75
CA GLU A 183 -18.92 31.32 -2.35
C GLU A 183 -19.76 31.80 -3.54
N ALA A 184 -20.21 30.89 -4.42
CA ALA A 184 -21.10 31.22 -5.53
C ALA A 184 -22.46 31.77 -5.03
N ALA A 185 -23.01 31.21 -3.95
CA ALA A 185 -24.23 31.69 -3.34
C ALA A 185 -24.05 33.07 -2.71
N ALA A 186 -22.93 33.35 -2.04
CA ALA A 186 -22.60 34.63 -1.46
C ALA A 186 -22.45 35.73 -2.54
N VAL A 187 -21.72 35.45 -3.61
CA VAL A 187 -21.56 36.36 -4.76
C VAL A 187 -22.91 36.65 -5.43
N THR A 188 -23.75 35.62 -5.58
CA THR A 188 -25.08 35.79 -6.17
C THR A 188 -25.99 36.71 -5.31
N SER A 189 -25.94 36.51 -3.97
CA SER A 189 -26.67 37.32 -3.02
C SER A 189 -26.22 38.79 -3.04
N GLU A 190 -24.91 39.02 -3.15
CA GLU A 190 -24.34 40.37 -3.26
C GLU A 190 -24.77 41.10 -4.55
N ILE A 191 -24.76 40.36 -5.69
CA ILE A 191 -25.17 40.90 -7.00
C ILE A 191 -26.67 41.21 -7.04
N LEU A 192 -27.50 40.39 -6.42
CA LEU A 192 -28.96 40.57 -6.40
C LEU A 192 -29.44 41.58 -5.34
N GLY A 193 -28.57 42.06 -4.46
CA GLY A 193 -28.87 43.10 -3.47
C GLY A 193 -29.85 42.64 -2.39
N GLU A 194 -29.92 41.34 -2.09
CA GLU A 194 -30.76 40.87 -1.00
C GLU A 194 -30.07 41.14 0.35
N PRO A 195 -30.75 41.76 1.32
CA PRO A 195 -30.17 42.07 2.62
C PRO A 195 -29.94 40.77 3.41
N SER A 196 -28.69 40.59 3.89
CA SER A 196 -28.34 39.51 4.83
C SER A 196 -29.23 39.64 6.07
N THR A 197 -30.06 38.63 6.32
CA THR A 197 -30.84 38.45 7.56
C THR A 197 -30.02 37.67 8.58
#